data_a3a1bd17cec310311ec236b8ef918e1e
#
_entry.id   a3a1bd17cec310311ec236b8ef918e1e
#
_cell.length_a   1.000
_cell.length_b   1.000
_cell.length_c   1.000
_cell.angle_alpha   90.00
_cell.angle_beta   90.00
_cell.angle_gamma   90.00
#
_symmetry.space_group_name_H-M   'P 1'
#
loop_
_entity.id
_entity.type
_entity.pdbx_description
1 polymer ?
#
loop_
_entity_poly.entity_id
_entity_poly.type
_entity_poly.pdbx_seq_one_letter_code
_entity_poly.pdbx_strand_id
1 'polypeptide(L)'
;MRGFNRGGGGFGDMFPSLDSMAAKLAIAFVGISALFLATSRGQGGLLLLNPADVILRFRVWELVTYAFVATGPLGILFGGLIIWSIGGFLESTWGGKRLLLVAVGIPFVAGLITTALALVMPMSVYAGGSVMTAVMWVAYGLVIGKGQANFWGIPLTGNWFAAIGAGFTVLNMLTAGSWRAVAPEIFGLVLVFAYVRGASPRRLMLQLQHWRLQRQLRDRSKHLRVVDRDRPPDRDQYLN
;
A
#
# COMPACT_ATOMS: atom_id res chain seq x y z
N MET A 1 11.97 -35.19 -12.30
CA MET A 1 13.09 -34.24 -12.48
C MET A 1 12.76 -33.37 -13.68
N ARG A 2 12.25 -32.15 -13.47
CA ARG A 2 12.03 -31.16 -14.54
C ARG A 2 13.21 -30.22 -14.53
N GLY A 3 13.99 -30.21 -15.62
CA GLY A 3 15.20 -29.43 -15.79
C GLY A 3 14.92 -27.93 -15.67
N PHE A 4 15.65 -27.28 -14.79
CA PHE A 4 15.76 -25.83 -14.72
C PHE A 4 16.56 -25.38 -15.95
N ASN A 5 15.87 -24.94 -16.99
CA ASN A 5 16.50 -24.31 -18.15
C ASN A 5 16.96 -22.89 -17.72
N ARG A 6 18.25 -22.75 -17.39
CA ARG A 6 18.93 -21.48 -17.22
C ARG A 6 19.21 -20.90 -18.62
N GLY A 7 18.20 -20.33 -19.24
CA GLY A 7 18.34 -19.54 -20.45
C GLY A 7 18.50 -18.07 -20.09
N GLY A 8 19.47 -17.40 -20.69
CA GLY A 8 19.94 -16.06 -20.36
C GLY A 8 18.83 -15.03 -20.25
N GLY A 9 18.88 -14.23 -19.17
CA GLY A 9 17.95 -13.14 -18.90
C GLY A 9 18.05 -12.03 -19.95
N GLY A 10 17.27 -12.19 -21.02
CA GLY A 10 17.01 -11.11 -21.99
C GLY A 10 15.97 -10.16 -21.45
N PHE A 11 15.93 -8.94 -22.00
CA PHE A 11 14.89 -7.94 -21.70
C PHE A 11 13.46 -8.50 -21.79
N GLY A 12 13.23 -9.54 -22.61
CA GLY A 12 11.94 -10.23 -22.76
C GLY A 12 11.46 -10.99 -21.52
N ASP A 13 12.37 -11.49 -20.67
CA ASP A 13 12.01 -12.21 -19.43
C ASP A 13 11.55 -11.27 -18.30
N MET A 14 11.73 -9.97 -18.47
CA MET A 14 11.36 -8.93 -17.50
C MET A 14 9.88 -8.53 -17.59
N PHE A 15 9.20 -8.88 -18.69
CA PHE A 15 7.81 -8.54 -18.91
C PHE A 15 6.92 -9.79 -18.86
N PRO A 16 5.85 -9.76 -18.05
CA PRO A 16 4.90 -10.87 -18.01
C PRO A 16 4.17 -11.02 -19.34
N SER A 17 3.64 -12.22 -19.59
CA SER A 17 2.80 -12.48 -20.75
C SER A 17 1.61 -11.53 -20.81
N LEU A 18 1.12 -11.21 -22.02
CA LEU A 18 -0.05 -10.34 -22.22
C LEU A 18 -1.33 -10.89 -21.57
N ASP A 19 -1.38 -12.20 -21.31
CA ASP A 19 -2.49 -12.85 -20.61
C ASP A 19 -2.50 -12.63 -19.11
N SER A 20 -1.39 -12.12 -18.55
CA SER A 20 -1.26 -11.86 -17.11
C SER A 20 -2.23 -10.78 -16.63
N MET A 21 -2.60 -10.85 -15.36
CA MET A 21 -3.45 -9.83 -14.72
C MET A 21 -2.73 -8.47 -14.69
N ALA A 22 -1.42 -8.47 -14.50
CA ALA A 22 -0.60 -7.26 -14.55
C ALA A 22 -0.66 -6.57 -15.92
N ALA A 23 -0.56 -7.33 -17.01
CA ALA A 23 -0.68 -6.78 -18.35
C ALA A 23 -2.09 -6.20 -18.59
N LYS A 24 -3.14 -6.91 -18.19
CA LYS A 24 -4.52 -6.42 -18.31
C LYS A 24 -4.74 -5.13 -17.51
N LEU A 25 -4.20 -5.03 -16.31
CA LEU A 25 -4.23 -3.80 -15.49
C LEU A 25 -3.46 -2.66 -16.16
N ALA A 26 -2.28 -2.93 -16.71
CA ALA A 26 -1.48 -1.92 -17.43
C ALA A 26 -2.21 -1.40 -18.68
N ILE A 27 -2.81 -2.31 -19.47
CA ILE A 27 -3.61 -1.94 -20.65
C ILE A 27 -4.82 -1.10 -20.24
N ALA A 28 -5.54 -1.50 -19.18
CA ALA A 28 -6.68 -0.75 -18.67
C ALA A 28 -6.25 0.64 -18.19
N PHE A 29 -5.13 0.72 -17.45
CA PHE A 29 -4.57 1.99 -16.96
C PHE A 29 -4.21 2.94 -18.11
N VAL A 30 -3.45 2.45 -19.09
CA VAL A 30 -3.05 3.25 -20.27
C VAL A 30 -4.27 3.66 -21.09
N GLY A 31 -5.20 2.72 -21.36
CA GLY A 31 -6.39 2.98 -22.15
C GLY A 31 -7.33 4.01 -21.51
N ILE A 32 -7.63 3.85 -20.21
CA ILE A 32 -8.49 4.79 -19.48
C ILE A 32 -7.82 6.18 -19.36
N SER A 33 -6.52 6.22 -19.06
CA SER A 33 -5.76 7.49 -18.98
C SER A 33 -5.69 8.21 -20.33
N ALA A 34 -5.44 7.46 -21.42
CA ALA A 34 -5.41 8.01 -22.77
C ALA A 34 -6.79 8.55 -23.18
N LEU A 35 -7.86 7.81 -22.89
CA LEU A 35 -9.23 8.25 -23.13
C LEU A 35 -9.57 9.50 -22.34
N PHE A 36 -9.18 9.56 -21.07
CA PHE A 36 -9.34 10.74 -20.22
C PHE A 36 -8.61 11.94 -20.81
N LEU A 37 -7.36 11.78 -21.24
CA LEU A 37 -6.58 12.87 -21.81
C LEU A 37 -7.19 13.40 -23.12
N ALA A 38 -7.69 12.48 -23.96
CA ALA A 38 -8.31 12.83 -25.23
C ALA A 38 -9.68 13.53 -25.06
N THR A 39 -10.50 13.11 -24.12
CA THR A 39 -11.86 13.62 -23.94
C THR A 39 -11.96 14.85 -23.04
N SER A 40 -11.14 14.91 -21.98
CA SER A 40 -11.24 15.93 -20.95
C SER A 40 -10.19 17.05 -21.12
N ARG A 41 -9.30 16.95 -22.11
CA ARG A 41 -8.11 17.83 -22.25
C ARG A 41 -7.33 18.01 -20.94
N GLY A 42 -7.38 16.99 -20.06
CA GLY A 42 -6.76 17.03 -18.75
C GLY A 42 -7.49 17.85 -17.69
N GLN A 43 -8.63 18.42 -18.00
CA GLN A 43 -9.39 19.27 -17.08
C GLN A 43 -10.76 18.67 -16.76
N GLY A 44 -10.93 18.28 -15.49
CA GLY A 44 -12.19 17.84 -14.92
C GLY A 44 -12.77 16.60 -15.62
N GLY A 45 -13.56 15.84 -14.95
CA GLY A 45 -14.21 14.70 -15.61
C GLY A 45 -14.83 13.74 -14.62
N LEU A 46 -15.70 12.88 -15.15
CA LEU A 46 -16.42 11.84 -14.40
C LEU A 46 -15.49 10.71 -13.89
N LEU A 47 -14.20 10.71 -14.26
CA LEU A 47 -13.23 9.68 -13.89
C LEU A 47 -12.30 10.09 -12.75
N LEU A 48 -12.20 11.40 -12.45
CA LEU A 48 -11.42 11.92 -11.33
C LEU A 48 -12.18 11.76 -10.02
N LEU A 49 -11.47 11.56 -8.94
CA LEU A 49 -12.07 11.55 -7.62
C LEU A 49 -12.33 13.00 -7.17
N ASN A 50 -13.59 13.39 -7.15
CA ASN A 50 -14.05 14.61 -6.51
C ASN A 50 -14.81 14.23 -5.24
N PRO A 51 -14.22 14.39 -4.04
CA PRO A 51 -14.90 14.05 -2.79
C PRO A 51 -16.28 14.69 -2.63
N ALA A 52 -16.46 15.93 -3.09
CA ALA A 52 -17.76 16.61 -3.03
C ALA A 52 -18.81 15.93 -3.93
N ASP A 53 -18.43 15.49 -5.13
CA ASP A 53 -19.36 14.81 -6.04
C ASP A 53 -19.69 13.38 -5.54
N VAL A 54 -18.75 12.69 -4.90
CA VAL A 54 -19.01 11.40 -4.27
C VAL A 54 -20.06 11.54 -3.16
N ILE A 55 -19.93 12.57 -2.32
CA ILE A 55 -20.85 12.80 -1.18
C ILE A 55 -22.20 13.35 -1.64
N LEU A 56 -22.20 14.40 -2.47
CA LEU A 56 -23.43 15.15 -2.80
C LEU A 56 -24.20 14.54 -3.98
N ARG A 57 -23.48 13.90 -4.93
CA ARG A 57 -24.05 13.35 -6.18
C ARG A 57 -24.01 11.84 -6.26
N PHE A 58 -23.52 11.16 -5.19
CA PHE A 58 -23.39 9.71 -5.12
C PHE A 58 -22.57 9.10 -6.27
N ARG A 59 -21.52 9.79 -6.74
CA ARG A 59 -20.65 9.30 -7.81
C ARG A 59 -19.61 8.32 -7.27
N VAL A 60 -20.08 7.21 -6.71
CA VAL A 60 -19.24 6.19 -6.06
C VAL A 60 -18.24 5.50 -7.01
N TRP A 61 -18.50 5.50 -8.33
CA TRP A 61 -17.56 4.94 -9.31
C TRP A 61 -16.24 5.72 -9.38
N GLU A 62 -16.24 7.02 -9.03
CA GLU A 62 -15.03 7.83 -8.98
C GLU A 62 -13.99 7.26 -8.02
N LEU A 63 -14.41 6.56 -6.94
CA LEU A 63 -13.53 5.88 -6.00
C LEU A 63 -12.69 4.75 -6.66
N VAL A 64 -13.16 4.19 -7.77
CA VAL A 64 -12.46 3.14 -8.51
C VAL A 64 -11.76 3.72 -9.73
N THR A 65 -12.49 4.53 -10.51
CA THR A 65 -12.00 5.01 -11.82
C THR A 65 -10.80 5.92 -11.70
N TYR A 66 -10.75 6.76 -10.65
CA TYR A 66 -9.63 7.69 -10.45
C TYR A 66 -8.27 6.98 -10.38
N ALA A 67 -8.23 5.76 -9.83
CA ALA A 67 -6.99 4.99 -9.71
C ALA A 67 -6.33 4.67 -11.07
N PHE A 68 -7.13 4.67 -12.14
CA PHE A 68 -6.68 4.40 -13.50
C PHE A 68 -6.36 5.66 -14.30
N VAL A 69 -6.48 6.85 -13.70
CA VAL A 69 -6.28 8.12 -14.41
C VAL A 69 -4.95 8.74 -14.07
N ALA A 70 -4.07 8.86 -15.05
CA ALA A 70 -2.86 9.67 -15.00
C ALA A 70 -3.03 10.94 -15.85
N THR A 71 -2.53 12.08 -15.35
CA THR A 71 -2.78 13.40 -15.91
C THR A 71 -1.76 13.87 -16.95
N GLY A 72 -0.76 13.06 -17.28
CA GLY A 72 0.26 13.46 -18.24
C GLY A 72 0.82 12.30 -19.04
N PRO A 73 1.35 12.54 -20.27
CA PRO A 73 1.88 11.49 -21.13
C PRO A 73 2.96 10.64 -20.48
N LEU A 74 3.89 11.28 -19.76
CA LEU A 74 4.93 10.56 -19.00
C LEU A 74 4.35 9.72 -17.87
N GLY A 75 3.34 10.24 -17.16
CA GLY A 75 2.64 9.50 -16.12
C GLY A 75 1.93 8.26 -16.66
N ILE A 76 1.33 8.35 -17.84
CA ILE A 76 0.70 7.22 -18.52
C ILE A 76 1.75 6.18 -18.93
N LEU A 77 2.84 6.63 -19.57
CA LEU A 77 3.88 5.73 -20.05
C LEU A 77 4.58 5.01 -18.90
N PHE A 78 5.12 5.77 -17.94
CA PHE A 78 5.83 5.18 -16.79
C PHE A 78 4.90 4.42 -15.86
N GLY A 79 3.68 4.92 -15.62
CA GLY A 79 2.68 4.22 -14.85
C GLY A 79 2.32 2.86 -15.45
N GLY A 80 2.04 2.81 -16.75
CA GLY A 80 1.78 1.57 -17.48
C GLY A 80 2.95 0.59 -17.39
N LEU A 81 4.18 1.09 -17.55
CA LEU A 81 5.40 0.29 -17.48
C LEU A 81 5.63 -0.28 -16.05
N ILE A 82 5.42 0.52 -15.03
CA ILE A 82 5.50 0.11 -13.62
C ILE A 82 4.46 -0.96 -13.32
N ILE A 83 3.20 -0.72 -13.72
CA ILE A 83 2.11 -1.68 -13.49
C ILE A 83 2.40 -2.99 -14.20
N TRP A 84 2.92 -2.96 -15.43
CA TRP A 84 3.23 -4.17 -16.16
C TRP A 84 4.42 -4.93 -15.56
N SER A 85 5.58 -4.29 -15.38
CA SER A 85 6.80 -4.95 -14.90
C SER A 85 6.73 -5.33 -13.41
N ILE A 86 6.44 -4.37 -12.55
CA ILE A 86 6.33 -4.60 -11.09
C ILE A 86 5.10 -5.45 -10.78
N GLY A 87 3.99 -5.18 -11.45
CA GLY A 87 2.78 -5.98 -11.31
C GLY A 87 2.99 -7.43 -11.68
N GLY A 88 3.75 -7.73 -12.73
CA GLY A 88 4.11 -9.09 -13.10
C GLY A 88 4.87 -9.83 -12.02
N PHE A 89 5.84 -9.19 -11.38
CA PHE A 89 6.54 -9.74 -10.24
C PHE A 89 5.61 -9.99 -9.03
N LEU A 90 4.77 -9.02 -8.71
CA LEU A 90 3.80 -9.16 -7.61
C LEU A 90 2.77 -10.26 -7.91
N GLU A 91 2.34 -10.39 -9.17
CA GLU A 91 1.44 -11.45 -9.62
C GLU A 91 2.08 -12.83 -9.45
N SER A 92 3.34 -12.99 -9.85
CA SER A 92 4.06 -14.27 -9.69
C SER A 92 4.25 -14.65 -8.22
N THR A 93 4.35 -13.66 -7.33
CA THR A 93 4.56 -13.87 -5.89
C THR A 93 3.25 -14.10 -5.12
N TRP A 94 2.21 -13.34 -5.44
CA TRP A 94 0.96 -13.31 -4.67
C TRP A 94 -0.24 -13.91 -5.39
N GLY A 95 -0.14 -14.04 -6.72
CA GLY A 95 -1.25 -14.39 -7.61
C GLY A 95 -2.11 -13.17 -7.99
N GLY A 96 -2.81 -13.29 -9.13
CA GLY A 96 -3.55 -12.19 -9.75
C GLY A 96 -4.65 -11.58 -8.87
N LYS A 97 -5.34 -12.37 -8.03
CA LYS A 97 -6.39 -11.87 -7.13
C LYS A 97 -5.83 -10.90 -6.07
N ARG A 98 -4.67 -11.21 -5.49
CA ARG A 98 -4.03 -10.33 -4.50
C ARG A 98 -3.43 -9.09 -5.16
N LEU A 99 -2.86 -9.25 -6.37
CA LEU A 99 -2.42 -8.12 -7.16
C LEU A 99 -3.57 -7.13 -7.40
N LEU A 100 -4.74 -7.62 -7.85
CA LEU A 100 -5.91 -6.79 -8.09
C LEU A 100 -6.37 -6.05 -6.81
N LEU A 101 -6.37 -6.76 -5.67
CA LEU A 101 -6.72 -6.16 -4.39
C LEU A 101 -5.76 -5.05 -4.00
N VAL A 102 -4.46 -5.21 -4.22
CA VAL A 102 -3.46 -4.19 -3.91
C VAL A 102 -3.54 -3.04 -4.90
N ALA A 103 -3.63 -3.33 -6.20
CA ALA A 103 -3.60 -2.32 -7.27
C ALA A 103 -4.87 -1.45 -7.32
N VAL A 104 -6.04 -2.02 -7.00
CA VAL A 104 -7.33 -1.33 -7.08
C VAL A 104 -7.95 -1.14 -5.70
N GLY A 105 -7.91 -2.16 -4.86
CA GLY A 105 -8.56 -2.13 -3.54
C GLY A 105 -7.90 -1.14 -2.58
N ILE A 106 -6.56 -1.05 -2.57
CA ILE A 106 -5.88 -0.06 -1.71
C ILE A 106 -6.17 1.37 -2.16
N PRO A 107 -6.01 1.76 -3.44
CA PRO A 107 -6.45 3.07 -3.91
C PRO A 107 -7.93 3.36 -3.61
N PHE A 108 -8.82 2.39 -3.79
CA PHE A 108 -10.24 2.54 -3.45
C PHE A 108 -10.43 2.95 -1.97
N VAL A 109 -9.80 2.22 -1.05
CA VAL A 109 -9.89 2.54 0.39
C VAL A 109 -9.23 3.88 0.70
N ALA A 110 -8.10 4.21 0.08
CA ALA A 110 -7.44 5.50 0.22
C ALA A 110 -8.33 6.66 -0.27
N GLY A 111 -9.00 6.48 -1.41
CA GLY A 111 -10.01 7.42 -1.93
C GLY A 111 -11.20 7.57 -0.98
N LEU A 112 -11.68 6.47 -0.40
CA LEU A 112 -12.77 6.49 0.57
C LEU A 112 -12.40 7.27 1.84
N ILE A 113 -11.20 7.05 2.39
CA ILE A 113 -10.67 7.81 3.54
C ILE A 113 -10.56 9.29 3.20
N THR A 114 -10.03 9.62 2.02
CA THR A 114 -9.90 11.00 1.55
C THR A 114 -11.27 11.66 1.40
N THR A 115 -12.26 10.94 0.88
CA THR A 115 -13.65 11.42 0.75
C THR A 115 -14.31 11.63 2.12
N ALA A 116 -14.06 10.73 3.07
CA ALA A 116 -14.56 10.91 4.44
C ALA A 116 -13.95 12.15 5.12
N LEU A 117 -12.67 12.42 4.88
CA LEU A 117 -12.02 13.64 5.39
C LEU A 117 -12.58 14.92 4.77
N ALA A 118 -13.12 14.86 3.56
CA ALA A 118 -13.76 16.00 2.92
C ALA A 118 -15.01 16.52 3.67
N LEU A 119 -15.58 15.72 4.57
CA LEU A 119 -16.68 16.15 5.46
C LEU A 119 -16.19 17.16 6.52
N VAL A 120 -14.90 17.15 6.86
CA VAL A 120 -14.35 17.97 7.94
C VAL A 120 -13.47 19.11 7.39
N MET A 121 -12.84 18.91 6.23
CA MET A 121 -11.94 19.89 5.64
C MET A 121 -12.01 19.88 4.11
N PRO A 122 -11.80 21.04 3.45
CA PRO A 122 -11.82 21.10 1.99
C PRO A 122 -10.71 20.23 1.39
N MET A 123 -11.08 19.35 0.48
CA MET A 123 -10.19 18.45 -0.28
C MET A 123 -10.19 18.84 -1.76
N SER A 124 -9.13 18.44 -2.46
CA SER A 124 -8.95 18.69 -3.89
C SER A 124 -9.63 17.61 -4.74
N VAL A 125 -9.57 17.79 -6.06
CA VAL A 125 -9.90 16.74 -7.04
C VAL A 125 -8.62 15.96 -7.34
N TYR A 126 -8.72 14.62 -7.45
CA TYR A 126 -7.56 13.73 -7.55
C TYR A 126 -7.62 12.87 -8.80
N ALA A 127 -6.46 12.76 -9.44
CA ALA A 127 -6.14 11.70 -10.39
C ALA A 127 -5.28 10.66 -9.67
N GLY A 128 -5.76 9.45 -9.51
CA GLY A 128 -5.14 8.45 -8.63
C GLY A 128 -4.19 7.50 -9.34
N GLY A 129 -3.83 7.74 -10.59
CA GLY A 129 -2.84 6.93 -11.29
C GLY A 129 -1.49 6.91 -10.58
N SER A 130 -1.10 8.01 -9.96
CA SER A 130 0.07 8.10 -9.08
C SER A 130 -0.11 7.26 -7.81
N VAL A 131 -1.32 7.19 -7.25
CA VAL A 131 -1.62 6.37 -6.07
C VAL A 131 -1.41 4.87 -6.39
N MET A 132 -1.98 4.39 -7.49
CA MET A 132 -1.83 3.00 -7.92
C MET A 132 -0.35 2.64 -8.14
N THR A 133 0.39 3.48 -8.87
CA THR A 133 1.81 3.24 -9.18
C THR A 133 2.68 3.30 -7.93
N ALA A 134 2.47 4.27 -7.04
CA ALA A 134 3.20 4.39 -5.77
C ALA A 134 2.91 3.19 -4.84
N VAL A 135 1.65 2.76 -4.73
CA VAL A 135 1.25 1.58 -3.95
C VAL A 135 1.95 0.33 -4.46
N MET A 136 1.95 0.10 -5.79
CA MET A 136 2.61 -1.07 -6.38
C MET A 136 4.12 -1.02 -6.22
N TRP A 137 4.73 0.15 -6.40
CA TRP A 137 6.15 0.37 -6.21
C TRP A 137 6.60 0.05 -4.78
N VAL A 138 5.89 0.60 -3.80
CA VAL A 138 6.19 0.34 -2.38
C VAL A 138 5.90 -1.10 -2.00
N ALA A 139 4.81 -1.70 -2.51
CA ALA A 139 4.51 -3.12 -2.31
C ALA A 139 5.66 -4.01 -2.78
N TYR A 140 6.18 -3.77 -3.98
CA TYR A 140 7.32 -4.47 -4.55
C TYR A 140 8.55 -4.38 -3.63
N GLY A 141 8.93 -3.16 -3.24
CA GLY A 141 10.06 -2.94 -2.35
C GLY A 141 9.92 -3.65 -1.00
N LEU A 142 8.72 -3.63 -0.41
CA LEU A 142 8.44 -4.29 0.87
C LEU A 142 8.45 -5.82 0.78
N VAL A 143 8.03 -6.38 -0.36
CA VAL A 143 8.06 -7.84 -0.61
C VAL A 143 9.49 -8.35 -0.72
N ILE A 144 10.34 -7.64 -1.44
CA ILE A 144 11.76 -7.99 -1.55
C ILE A 144 12.50 -7.74 -0.22
N GLY A 145 12.13 -6.69 0.50
CA GLY A 145 12.67 -6.37 1.83
C GLY A 145 14.19 -6.16 1.82
N LYS A 146 14.92 -7.03 2.51
CA LYS A 146 16.39 -7.00 2.56
C LYS A 146 17.05 -7.67 1.34
N GLY A 147 16.29 -8.36 0.49
CA GLY A 147 16.78 -8.96 -0.74
C GLY A 147 17.24 -7.90 -1.74
N GLN A 148 18.10 -8.30 -2.67
CA GLN A 148 18.52 -7.47 -3.79
C GLN A 148 17.55 -7.66 -4.96
N ALA A 149 17.04 -6.54 -5.48
CA ALA A 149 16.31 -6.48 -6.74
C ALA A 149 17.23 -5.85 -7.78
N ASN A 150 17.31 -6.48 -8.93
CA ASN A 150 17.97 -5.87 -10.07
C ASN A 150 16.88 -5.21 -10.94
N PHE A 151 16.66 -3.93 -10.74
CA PHE A 151 15.66 -3.19 -11.51
C PHE A 151 16.39 -2.34 -12.55
N TRP A 152 16.21 -2.68 -13.82
CA TRP A 152 16.85 -2.02 -14.95
C TRP A 152 18.39 -1.92 -14.83
N GLY A 153 19.02 -2.96 -14.29
CA GLY A 153 20.47 -3.02 -14.13
C GLY A 153 21.04 -2.38 -12.86
N ILE A 154 20.19 -1.78 -12.04
CA ILE A 154 20.61 -1.17 -10.76
C ILE A 154 20.31 -2.16 -9.61
N PRO A 155 21.34 -2.69 -8.92
CA PRO A 155 21.15 -3.57 -7.77
C PRO A 155 20.76 -2.71 -6.55
N LEU A 156 19.48 -2.70 -6.21
CA LEU A 156 18.96 -2.00 -5.03
C LEU A 156 18.33 -3.01 -4.07
N THR A 157 18.45 -2.78 -2.77
CA THR A 157 17.65 -3.55 -1.81
C THR A 157 16.19 -3.12 -1.86
N GLY A 158 15.26 -4.07 -1.63
CA GLY A 158 13.83 -3.76 -1.67
C GLY A 158 13.42 -2.62 -0.72
N ASN A 159 14.08 -2.51 0.44
CA ASN A 159 13.80 -1.41 1.37
C ASN A 159 14.13 -0.02 0.77
N TRP A 160 15.25 0.10 0.02
CA TRP A 160 15.58 1.32 -0.70
C TRP A 160 14.56 1.61 -1.80
N PHE A 161 14.11 0.55 -2.47
CA PHE A 161 13.05 0.66 -3.47
C PHE A 161 11.76 1.25 -2.89
N ALA A 162 11.31 0.70 -1.75
CA ALA A 162 10.15 1.23 -1.04
C ALA A 162 10.36 2.67 -0.56
N ALA A 163 11.56 3.00 -0.07
CA ALA A 163 11.91 4.36 0.37
C ALA A 163 11.89 5.37 -0.78
N ILE A 164 12.38 5.00 -1.97
CA ILE A 164 12.33 5.84 -3.17
C ILE A 164 10.88 6.10 -3.57
N GLY A 165 10.02 5.06 -3.60
CA GLY A 165 8.60 5.21 -3.91
C GLY A 165 7.87 6.14 -2.94
N ALA A 166 8.12 6.00 -1.64
CA ALA A 166 7.59 6.92 -0.63
C ALA A 166 8.17 8.33 -0.78
N GLY A 167 9.45 8.44 -1.15
CA GLY A 167 10.13 9.70 -1.42
C GLY A 167 9.48 10.50 -2.54
N PHE A 168 9.03 9.85 -3.61
CA PHE A 168 8.27 10.52 -4.68
C PHE A 168 6.97 11.14 -4.17
N THR A 169 6.24 10.47 -3.28
CA THR A 169 5.03 11.06 -2.67
C THR A 169 5.38 12.28 -1.81
N VAL A 170 6.49 12.24 -1.06
CA VAL A 170 6.96 13.41 -0.30
C VAL A 170 7.35 14.55 -1.24
N LEU A 171 8.03 14.25 -2.34
CA LEU A 171 8.38 15.25 -3.36
C LEU A 171 7.13 15.87 -3.98
N ASN A 172 6.13 15.06 -4.33
CA ASN A 172 4.84 15.54 -4.83
C ASN A 172 4.14 16.44 -3.78
N MET A 173 4.22 16.10 -2.50
CA MET A 173 3.67 16.92 -1.42
C MET A 173 4.36 18.28 -1.33
N LEU A 174 5.69 18.30 -1.45
CA LEU A 174 6.48 19.55 -1.40
C LEU A 174 6.19 20.45 -2.61
N THR A 175 6.10 19.87 -3.81
CA THR A 175 5.80 20.62 -5.04
C THR A 175 4.37 21.15 -5.05
N ALA A 176 3.41 20.40 -4.51
CA ALA A 176 2.01 20.83 -4.37
C ALA A 176 1.78 21.83 -3.23
N GLY A 177 2.76 22.03 -2.34
CA GLY A 177 2.68 22.93 -1.20
C GLY A 177 1.67 22.53 -0.12
N SER A 178 1.02 21.36 -0.24
CA SER A 178 0.02 20.90 0.72
C SER A 178 -0.09 19.37 0.71
N TRP A 179 -0.15 18.78 1.91
CA TRP A 179 -0.41 17.35 2.07
C TRP A 179 -1.79 16.93 1.54
N ARG A 180 -2.75 17.87 1.52
CA ARG A 180 -4.10 17.62 1.00
C ARG A 180 -4.09 17.24 -0.47
N ALA A 181 -3.18 17.82 -1.25
CA ALA A 181 -3.06 17.53 -2.68
C ALA A 181 -2.63 16.08 -2.96
N VAL A 182 -1.95 15.42 -2.02
CA VAL A 182 -1.45 14.04 -2.13
C VAL A 182 -2.08 13.10 -1.09
N ALA A 183 -3.18 13.51 -0.47
CA ALA A 183 -3.81 12.74 0.60
C ALA A 183 -4.09 11.26 0.23
N PRO A 184 -4.68 10.93 -0.95
CA PRO A 184 -4.89 9.53 -1.34
C PRO A 184 -3.57 8.74 -1.47
N GLU A 185 -2.48 9.38 -1.91
CA GLU A 185 -1.16 8.72 -1.99
C GLU A 185 -0.65 8.37 -0.60
N ILE A 186 -0.71 9.30 0.35
CA ILE A 186 -0.28 9.08 1.74
C ILE A 186 -1.06 7.92 2.35
N PHE A 187 -2.39 7.93 2.24
CA PHE A 187 -3.22 6.83 2.76
C PHE A 187 -2.94 5.52 2.04
N GLY A 188 -2.75 5.54 0.72
CA GLY A 188 -2.37 4.37 -0.06
C GLY A 188 -1.06 3.76 0.42
N LEU A 189 -0.03 4.59 0.69
CA LEU A 189 1.25 4.12 1.22
C LEU A 189 1.13 3.53 2.63
N VAL A 190 0.37 4.14 3.51
CA VAL A 190 0.11 3.59 4.86
C VAL A 190 -0.61 2.26 4.78
N LEU A 191 -1.64 2.16 3.92
CA LEU A 191 -2.42 0.93 3.74
C LEU A 191 -1.58 -0.20 3.15
N VAL A 192 -0.77 0.06 2.12
CA VAL A 192 0.09 -0.98 1.52
C VAL A 192 1.17 -1.43 2.49
N PHE A 193 1.75 -0.52 3.26
CA PHE A 193 2.72 -0.87 4.29
C PHE A 193 2.08 -1.79 5.35
N ALA A 194 0.90 -1.43 5.83
CA ALA A 194 0.13 -2.23 6.77
C ALA A 194 -0.22 -3.61 6.19
N TYR A 195 -0.65 -3.66 4.93
CA TYR A 195 -1.00 -4.90 4.24
C TYR A 195 0.19 -5.84 4.09
N VAL A 196 1.32 -5.36 3.57
CA VAL A 196 2.50 -6.18 3.28
C VAL A 196 3.22 -6.61 4.56
N ARG A 197 3.34 -5.73 5.55
CA ARG A 197 3.94 -6.05 6.85
C ARG A 197 3.05 -6.96 7.70
N GLY A 198 1.89 -7.35 7.20
CA GLY A 198 1.00 -8.29 7.87
C GLY A 198 0.28 -7.69 9.07
N ALA A 199 -0.01 -6.39 9.04
CA ALA A 199 -1.01 -5.77 9.89
C ALA A 199 -2.41 -6.30 9.52
N SER A 200 -2.57 -7.63 9.59
CA SER A 200 -3.88 -8.25 9.51
C SER A 200 -4.75 -7.63 10.61
N PRO A 201 -5.97 -7.16 10.29
CA PRO A 201 -6.88 -6.63 11.31
C PRO A 201 -7.04 -7.58 12.50
N ARG A 202 -6.93 -8.89 12.24
CA ARG A 202 -6.92 -9.94 13.25
C ARG A 202 -5.71 -9.86 14.20
N ARG A 203 -4.50 -9.59 13.66
CA ARG A 203 -3.28 -9.43 14.48
C ARG A 203 -3.32 -8.14 15.29
N LEU A 204 -3.81 -7.05 14.70
CA LEU A 204 -4.01 -5.78 15.42
C LEU A 204 -5.06 -5.95 16.54
N MET A 205 -6.15 -6.65 16.27
CA MET A 205 -7.18 -6.92 17.27
C MET A 205 -6.64 -7.82 18.40
N LEU A 206 -5.83 -8.83 18.07
CA LEU A 206 -5.15 -9.68 19.06
C LEU A 206 -4.12 -8.88 19.87
N GLN A 207 -3.36 -7.99 19.25
CA GLN A 207 -2.41 -7.12 19.97
C GLN A 207 -3.12 -6.15 20.90
N LEU A 208 -4.25 -5.57 20.47
CA LEU A 208 -5.08 -4.71 21.32
C LEU A 208 -5.70 -5.51 22.49
N GLN A 209 -6.16 -6.74 22.25
CA GLN A 209 -6.65 -7.62 23.30
C GLN A 209 -5.53 -8.00 24.28
N HIS A 210 -4.35 -8.37 23.77
CA HIS A 210 -3.16 -8.64 24.60
C HIS A 210 -2.77 -7.43 25.45
N TRP A 211 -2.76 -6.23 24.86
CA TRP A 211 -2.44 -5.00 25.59
C TRP A 211 -3.47 -4.68 26.68
N ARG A 212 -4.78 -4.88 26.40
CA ARG A 212 -5.84 -4.75 27.40
C ARG A 212 -5.70 -5.78 28.54
N LEU A 213 -5.42 -7.04 28.19
CA LEU A 213 -5.21 -8.10 29.18
C LEU A 213 -3.94 -7.83 30.02
N GLN A 214 -2.85 -7.37 29.41
CA GLN A 214 -1.64 -7.01 30.15
C GLN A 214 -1.88 -5.84 31.11
N ARG A 215 -2.67 -4.84 30.73
CA ARG A 215 -3.09 -3.78 31.66
C ARG A 215 -3.88 -4.33 32.83
N GLN A 216 -4.88 -5.18 32.59
CA GLN A 216 -5.69 -5.81 33.63
C GLN A 216 -4.85 -6.70 34.57
N LEU A 217 -3.88 -7.43 34.02
CA LEU A 217 -2.96 -8.26 34.82
C LEU A 217 -2.02 -7.39 35.66
N ARG A 218 -1.51 -6.30 35.09
CA ARG A 218 -0.64 -5.35 35.82
C ARG A 218 -1.38 -4.66 36.97
N ASP A 219 -2.65 -4.37 36.81
CA ASP A 219 -3.46 -3.78 37.89
C ASP A 219 -3.82 -4.81 38.96
N ARG A 220 -4.02 -6.08 38.60
CA ARG A 220 -4.22 -7.18 39.57
C ARG A 220 -2.93 -7.58 40.28
N SER A 221 -1.78 -7.53 39.64
CA SER A 221 -0.49 -7.90 40.25
C SER A 221 0.00 -6.90 41.28
N LYS A 222 -0.51 -5.66 41.31
CA LYS A 222 -0.18 -4.68 42.36
C LYS A 222 -0.63 -5.11 43.77
N HIS A 223 -1.56 -6.05 43.86
CA HIS A 223 -2.06 -6.60 45.13
C HIS A 223 -1.46 -7.95 45.51
N LEU A 224 -0.63 -8.52 44.62
CA LEU A 224 0.03 -9.81 44.92
C LEU A 224 1.37 -9.53 45.59
N ARG A 225 1.39 -9.68 46.92
CA ARG A 225 2.64 -9.69 47.70
C ARG A 225 3.31 -11.05 47.41
N VAL A 226 4.50 -11.02 46.84
CA VAL A 226 5.32 -12.23 46.67
C VAL A 226 5.66 -12.72 48.08
N VAL A 227 5.08 -13.82 48.46
CA VAL A 227 5.50 -14.55 49.66
C VAL A 227 6.75 -15.31 49.28
N ASP A 228 7.89 -14.82 49.79
CA ASP A 228 9.19 -15.45 49.58
C ASP A 228 9.19 -16.81 50.27
N ARG A 229 9.08 -17.90 49.48
CA ARG A 229 8.95 -19.28 49.95
C ARG A 229 10.26 -19.88 50.40
N ASP A 230 11.38 -19.15 50.20
CA ASP A 230 12.74 -19.59 50.46
C ASP A 230 13.31 -19.06 51.79
N ARG A 231 12.50 -18.48 52.68
CA ARG A 231 12.95 -18.26 54.04
C ARG A 231 12.88 -19.55 54.79
N PRO A 232 14.01 -20.17 55.17
CA PRO A 232 13.98 -21.32 56.07
C PRO A 232 13.24 -20.92 57.36
N PRO A 233 12.39 -21.79 57.92
CA PRO A 233 11.67 -21.47 59.15
C PRO A 233 12.66 -21.17 60.23
N ASP A 234 12.47 -19.97 60.85
CA ASP A 234 13.30 -19.48 61.93
C ASP A 234 13.30 -20.54 63.02
N ARG A 235 14.45 -21.21 63.22
CA ARG A 235 14.61 -22.34 64.17
C ARG A 235 14.47 -21.91 65.60
N ASP A 236 14.42 -20.62 65.90
CA ASP A 236 14.38 -20.08 67.24
C ASP A 236 12.97 -19.93 67.82
N GLN A 237 11.92 -20.26 67.10
CA GLN A 237 10.53 -20.18 67.59
C GLN A 237 10.06 -21.40 68.35
N TYR A 238 10.88 -22.46 68.47
CA TYR A 238 10.49 -23.72 69.16
C TYR A 238 11.31 -24.00 70.41
N LEU A 239 12.08 -23.03 70.92
CA LEU A 239 12.86 -23.17 72.16
C LEU A 239 12.42 -22.15 73.20
N ASN A 240 11.12 -22.22 73.63
CA ASN A 240 10.66 -21.75 74.91
C ASN A 240 9.42 -22.52 75.33
#